data_7eb63e20837489aa1e6aa8b8c72fcb74
#
_entry.id   7eb63e20837489aa1e6aa8b8c72fcb74
#
_cell.length_a   1.000
_cell.length_b   1.000
_cell.length_c   1.000
_cell.angle_alpha   90.00
_cell.angle_beta   90.00
_cell.angle_gamma   90.00
#
_symmetry.space_group_name_H-M   'P 1'
#
loop_
_entity.id
_entity.type
_entity.pdbx_description
1 polymer ?
#
loop_
_entity_poly.entity_id
_entity_poly.type
_entity_poly.pdbx_seq_one_letter_code
_entity_poly.pdbx_strand_id
1 'polypeptide(L)'
;MSAKGQARTGLTELHLAVLLFGGTALFSRLIPLSALDITLLRCVIAAIVLALLVKLSRQRLRLLRGKDYLIALLLGVIVSLHWVTYFAAMQLSSVAIGMIAFFTYPVMTVLIEPWFTGSRLHLRDLVSGLAVLLGVILLIPEPSLGNDVTLGILVGVVSAILFTARNLLHKRYFTAYSGQQAMFYQTAVAVLVLAPWHSLDVGDISNQTWGLLLLLGIVFTAAPHALFTSALRYLSAKTVGLVACLQPFYGAMLAWLLLDESLTLATAIGGTLVVATALFETSQSHKSQAPKKNLG
;
A
#
# COMPACT_ATOMS: atom_id res chain seq x y z
N MET A 1 -16.18 -26.29 -4.36
CA MET A 1 -16.84 -25.26 -3.51
C MET A 1 -17.92 -24.59 -4.33
N SER A 2 -19.09 -24.29 -3.71
CA SER A 2 -20.14 -23.51 -4.38
C SER A 2 -19.67 -22.06 -4.62
N ALA A 3 -20.23 -21.36 -5.63
CA ALA A 3 -19.88 -19.95 -5.91
C ALA A 3 -20.04 -19.05 -4.66
N LYS A 4 -21.07 -19.32 -3.84
CA LYS A 4 -21.30 -18.62 -2.56
C LYS A 4 -20.19 -18.89 -1.53
N GLY A 5 -19.64 -20.12 -1.51
CA GLY A 5 -18.51 -20.48 -0.65
C GLY A 5 -17.20 -19.77 -1.08
N GLN A 6 -16.95 -19.70 -2.39
CA GLN A 6 -15.78 -19.00 -2.94
C GLN A 6 -15.81 -17.50 -2.64
N ALA A 7 -16.96 -16.83 -2.80
CA ALA A 7 -17.12 -15.42 -2.48
C ALA A 7 -16.89 -15.15 -0.98
N ARG A 8 -17.39 -16.02 -0.09
CA ARG A 8 -17.15 -15.90 1.36
C ARG A 8 -15.68 -16.05 1.72
N THR A 9 -15.00 -17.05 1.15
CA THR A 9 -13.54 -17.23 1.34
C THR A 9 -12.78 -15.99 0.90
N GLY A 10 -13.07 -15.48 -0.31
CA GLY A 10 -12.40 -14.29 -0.83
C GLY A 10 -12.63 -13.05 0.05
N LEU A 11 -13.81 -12.85 0.59
CA LEU A 11 -14.09 -11.74 1.53
C LEU A 11 -13.31 -11.90 2.83
N THR A 12 -13.26 -13.10 3.40
CA THR A 12 -12.47 -13.35 4.62
C THR A 12 -10.98 -13.10 4.38
N GLU A 13 -10.42 -13.64 3.30
CA GLU A 13 -9.02 -13.40 2.92
C GLU A 13 -8.72 -11.92 2.74
N LEU A 14 -9.63 -11.18 2.10
CA LEU A 14 -9.48 -9.75 1.84
C LEU A 14 -9.53 -8.93 3.13
N HIS A 15 -10.50 -9.17 4.03
CA HIS A 15 -10.57 -8.46 5.30
C HIS A 15 -9.35 -8.72 6.17
N LEU A 16 -8.87 -9.97 6.23
CA LEU A 16 -7.63 -10.30 6.93
C LEU A 16 -6.43 -9.58 6.31
N ALA A 17 -6.32 -9.56 4.98
CA ALA A 17 -5.24 -8.84 4.29
C ALA A 17 -5.26 -7.34 4.62
N VAL A 18 -6.43 -6.70 4.57
CA VAL A 18 -6.59 -5.26 4.80
C VAL A 18 -6.35 -4.89 6.26
N LEU A 19 -6.79 -5.73 7.22
CA LEU A 19 -6.45 -5.58 8.63
C LEU A 19 -4.93 -5.65 8.87
N LEU A 20 -4.27 -6.66 8.28
CA LEU A 20 -2.82 -6.81 8.37
C LEU A 20 -2.09 -5.62 7.74
N PHE A 21 -2.52 -5.14 6.58
CA PHE A 21 -1.96 -3.93 5.98
C PHE A 21 -2.15 -2.70 6.87
N GLY A 22 -3.29 -2.56 7.55
CA GLY A 22 -3.53 -1.51 8.55
C GLY A 22 -2.53 -1.60 9.70
N GLY A 23 -2.29 -2.81 10.22
CA GLY A 23 -1.32 -3.06 11.28
C GLY A 23 0.13 -2.84 10.88
N THR A 24 0.47 -2.94 9.57
CA THR A 24 1.83 -2.68 9.08
C THR A 24 2.35 -1.31 9.51
N ALA A 25 1.49 -0.32 9.57
CA ALA A 25 1.84 1.06 9.89
C ALA A 25 2.38 1.23 11.32
N LEU A 26 1.90 0.43 12.28
CA LEU A 26 2.32 0.52 13.69
C LEU A 26 3.82 0.26 13.87
N PHE A 27 4.39 -0.59 13.01
CA PHE A 27 5.82 -0.93 13.09
C PHE A 27 6.74 0.26 12.84
N SER A 28 6.23 1.35 12.23
CA SER A 28 6.95 2.61 12.11
C SER A 28 7.29 3.24 13.48
N ARG A 29 6.48 2.92 14.51
CA ARG A 29 6.63 3.40 15.89
C ARG A 29 7.18 2.34 16.83
N LEU A 30 6.84 1.07 16.60
CA LEU A 30 7.27 -0.04 17.45
C LEU A 30 8.72 -0.44 17.24
N ILE A 31 9.27 -0.24 16.04
CA ILE A 31 10.65 -0.57 15.71
C ILE A 31 11.50 0.69 15.79
N PRO A 32 12.50 0.76 16.71
CA PRO A 32 13.35 1.94 16.90
C PRO A 32 14.47 2.00 15.84
N LEU A 33 14.09 1.93 14.57
CA LEU A 33 15.01 2.03 13.43
C LEU A 33 14.48 3.07 12.44
N SER A 34 15.35 3.53 11.55
CA SER A 34 14.94 4.45 10.47
C SER A 34 13.94 3.79 9.51
N ALA A 35 13.11 4.60 8.84
CA ALA A 35 12.17 4.12 7.83
C ALA A 35 12.86 3.29 6.72
N LEU A 36 14.09 3.67 6.36
CA LEU A 36 14.91 2.95 5.39
C LEU A 36 15.30 1.57 5.92
N ASP A 37 15.82 1.52 7.15
CA ASP A 37 16.32 0.28 7.76
C ASP A 37 15.19 -0.71 8.04
N ILE A 38 14.04 -0.22 8.54
CA ILE A 38 12.82 -1.03 8.68
C ILE A 38 12.44 -1.62 7.31
N THR A 39 12.44 -0.79 6.26
CA THR A 39 12.07 -1.23 4.92
C THR A 39 13.05 -2.25 4.36
N LEU A 40 14.36 -2.03 4.53
CA LEU A 40 15.39 -2.96 4.08
C LEU A 40 15.21 -4.33 4.75
N LEU A 41 15.20 -4.37 6.08
CA LEU A 41 15.16 -5.65 6.82
C LEU A 41 13.87 -6.42 6.59
N ARG A 42 12.72 -5.76 6.58
CA ARG A 42 11.46 -6.44 6.25
C ARG A 42 11.43 -6.97 4.81
N CYS A 43 12.09 -6.28 3.87
CA CYS A 43 12.19 -6.74 2.48
C CYS A 43 13.08 -7.98 2.36
N VAL A 44 14.19 -8.06 3.11
CA VAL A 44 15.03 -9.26 3.18
C VAL A 44 14.20 -10.45 3.65
N ILE A 45 13.50 -10.29 4.78
CA ILE A 45 12.66 -11.35 5.34
C ILE A 45 11.54 -11.74 4.36
N ALA A 46 10.82 -10.75 3.82
CA ALA A 46 9.73 -11.00 2.89
C ALA A 46 10.20 -11.66 1.59
N ALA A 47 11.37 -11.27 1.05
CA ALA A 47 11.93 -11.88 -0.16
C ALA A 47 12.23 -13.37 0.06
N ILE A 48 12.82 -13.73 1.20
CA ILE A 48 13.08 -15.13 1.56
C ILE A 48 11.77 -15.91 1.64
N VAL A 49 10.79 -15.40 2.39
CA VAL A 49 9.48 -16.06 2.57
C VAL A 49 8.74 -16.19 1.23
N LEU A 50 8.71 -15.15 0.41
CA LEU A 50 8.05 -15.18 -0.90
C LEU A 50 8.75 -16.14 -1.87
N ALA A 51 10.10 -16.23 -1.86
CA ALA A 51 10.84 -17.21 -2.63
C ALA A 51 10.46 -18.65 -2.23
N LEU A 52 10.37 -18.91 -0.92
CA LEU A 52 9.93 -20.20 -0.40
C LEU A 52 8.49 -20.51 -0.82
N LEU A 53 7.57 -19.55 -0.71
CA LEU A 53 6.17 -19.72 -1.13
C LEU A 53 6.04 -20.00 -2.63
N VAL A 54 6.80 -19.30 -3.49
CA VAL A 54 6.84 -19.55 -4.94
C VAL A 54 7.32 -20.97 -5.21
N LYS A 55 8.41 -21.42 -4.52
CA LYS A 55 8.96 -22.77 -4.66
C LYS A 55 7.98 -23.83 -4.17
N LEU A 56 7.38 -23.67 -3.00
CA LEU A 56 6.38 -24.58 -2.44
C LEU A 56 5.13 -24.69 -3.31
N SER A 57 4.72 -23.59 -3.94
CA SER A 57 3.63 -23.55 -4.92
C SER A 57 4.01 -24.13 -6.28
N ARG A 58 5.19 -24.73 -6.42
CA ARG A 58 5.73 -25.28 -7.66
C ARG A 58 5.75 -24.30 -8.84
N GLN A 59 5.78 -22.99 -8.55
CA GLN A 59 5.91 -21.95 -9.56
C GLN A 59 7.40 -21.71 -9.90
N ARG A 60 7.65 -21.26 -11.13
CA ARG A 60 9.02 -20.91 -11.56
C ARG A 60 9.37 -19.51 -11.07
N LEU A 61 10.56 -19.33 -10.48
CA LEU A 61 11.07 -18.00 -10.14
C LEU A 61 11.47 -17.22 -11.41
N ARG A 62 11.95 -17.93 -12.45
CA ARG A 62 12.42 -17.30 -13.69
C ARG A 62 11.28 -16.54 -14.40
N LEU A 63 11.57 -15.30 -14.83
CA LEU A 63 10.65 -14.51 -15.65
C LEU A 63 10.63 -15.03 -17.10
N LEU A 64 9.50 -14.81 -17.78
CA LEU A 64 9.23 -15.36 -19.12
C LEU A 64 10.11 -14.71 -20.21
N ARG A 65 10.39 -13.42 -20.08
CA ARG A 65 11.09 -12.62 -21.09
C ARG A 65 12.19 -11.77 -20.45
N GLY A 66 13.29 -11.54 -21.16
CA GLY A 66 14.40 -10.70 -20.67
C GLY A 66 13.97 -9.28 -20.28
N LYS A 67 13.08 -8.66 -21.06
CA LYS A 67 12.54 -7.32 -20.77
C LYS A 67 11.74 -7.26 -19.47
N ASP A 68 11.16 -8.37 -19.00
CA ASP A 68 10.35 -8.40 -17.78
C ASP A 68 11.23 -8.19 -16.53
N TYR A 69 12.53 -8.49 -16.60
CA TYR A 69 13.50 -8.16 -15.54
C TYR A 69 13.70 -6.65 -15.40
N LEU A 70 13.69 -5.89 -16.51
CA LEU A 70 13.76 -4.42 -16.46
C LEU A 70 12.50 -3.83 -15.84
N ILE A 71 11.33 -4.41 -16.16
CA ILE A 71 10.06 -4.00 -15.57
C ILE A 71 10.07 -4.34 -14.08
N ALA A 72 10.54 -5.53 -13.69
CA ALA A 72 10.67 -5.92 -12.29
C ALA A 72 11.63 -4.98 -11.53
N LEU A 73 12.76 -4.59 -12.14
CA LEU A 73 13.69 -3.61 -11.58
C LEU A 73 12.99 -2.27 -11.36
N LEU A 74 12.30 -1.72 -12.37
CA LEU A 74 11.58 -0.46 -12.25
C LEU A 74 10.50 -0.52 -11.15
N LEU A 75 9.69 -1.58 -11.13
CA LEU A 75 8.67 -1.77 -10.11
C LEU A 75 9.27 -1.91 -8.72
N GLY A 76 10.43 -2.59 -8.60
CA GLY A 76 11.14 -2.75 -7.34
C GLY A 76 11.74 -1.45 -6.82
N VAL A 77 12.30 -0.61 -7.70
CA VAL A 77 12.79 0.74 -7.33
C VAL A 77 11.63 1.60 -6.83
N ILE A 78 10.52 1.64 -7.58
CA ILE A 78 9.36 2.46 -7.20
C ILE A 78 8.78 1.97 -5.87
N VAL A 79 8.66 0.67 -5.66
CA VAL A 79 8.10 0.13 -4.41
C VAL A 79 9.04 0.34 -3.22
N SER A 80 10.37 0.30 -3.41
CA SER A 80 11.32 0.58 -2.34
C SER A 80 11.19 2.02 -1.85
N LEU A 81 11.13 2.98 -2.77
CA LEU A 81 10.90 4.40 -2.46
C LEU A 81 9.52 4.62 -1.81
N HIS A 82 8.48 3.97 -2.34
CA HIS A 82 7.15 4.02 -1.74
C HIS A 82 7.16 3.54 -0.29
N TRP A 83 7.78 2.42 0.00
CA TRP A 83 7.78 1.88 1.37
C TRP A 83 8.62 2.71 2.33
N VAL A 84 9.76 3.22 1.91
CA VAL A 84 10.56 4.14 2.74
C VAL A 84 9.75 5.41 3.06
N THR A 85 9.15 6.04 2.04
CA THR A 85 8.32 7.24 2.24
C THR A 85 7.07 6.95 3.05
N TYR A 86 6.46 5.76 2.95
CA TYR A 86 5.33 5.33 3.75
C TYR A 86 5.68 5.28 5.25
N PHE A 87 6.78 4.61 5.62
CA PHE A 87 7.21 4.56 7.02
C PHE A 87 7.69 5.92 7.53
N ALA A 88 8.42 6.68 6.71
CA ALA A 88 8.90 8.01 7.05
C ALA A 88 7.73 8.99 7.34
N ALA A 89 6.65 8.91 6.54
CA ALA A 89 5.46 9.72 6.76
C ALA A 89 4.88 9.52 8.17
N MET A 90 4.85 8.28 8.64
CA MET A 90 4.35 7.93 9.97
C MET A 90 5.33 8.27 11.09
N GLN A 91 6.63 8.15 10.83
CA GLN A 91 7.66 8.54 11.81
C GLN A 91 7.70 10.06 12.01
N LEU A 92 7.50 10.84 10.96
CA LEU A 92 7.47 12.31 11.00
C LEU A 92 6.15 12.87 11.54
N SER A 93 5.02 12.17 11.35
CA SER A 93 3.72 12.64 11.82
C SER A 93 3.13 11.72 12.90
N SER A 94 2.11 10.97 12.57
CA SER A 94 1.55 9.87 13.36
C SER A 94 1.12 8.74 12.45
N VAL A 95 0.83 7.57 13.01
CA VAL A 95 0.34 6.43 12.23
C VAL A 95 -0.94 6.81 11.48
N ALA A 96 -1.88 7.47 12.19
CA ALA A 96 -3.15 7.88 11.60
C ALA A 96 -2.95 8.90 10.46
N ILE A 97 -2.19 9.97 10.71
CA ILE A 97 -1.96 11.05 9.72
C ILE A 97 -1.20 10.51 8.50
N GLY A 98 -0.12 9.76 8.70
CA GLY A 98 0.66 9.17 7.61
C GLY A 98 -0.16 8.21 6.74
N MET A 99 -1.03 7.38 7.38
CA MET A 99 -1.94 6.51 6.63
C MET A 99 -2.99 7.28 5.84
N ILE A 100 -3.59 8.32 6.41
CA ILE A 100 -4.59 9.14 5.70
C ILE A 100 -3.91 9.84 4.51
N ALA A 101 -2.73 10.43 4.69
CA ALA A 101 -1.97 11.05 3.61
C ALA A 101 -1.64 10.05 2.48
N PHE A 102 -1.22 8.84 2.81
CA PHE A 102 -1.03 7.77 1.82
C PHE A 102 -2.35 7.38 1.13
N PHE A 103 -3.47 7.38 1.85
CA PHE A 103 -4.77 6.97 1.30
C PHE A 103 -5.38 7.97 0.29
N THR A 104 -4.65 9.00 -0.08
CA THR A 104 -4.93 9.81 -1.28
C THR A 104 -4.70 9.02 -2.59
N TYR A 105 -3.99 7.88 -2.56
CA TYR A 105 -3.63 7.09 -3.74
C TYR A 105 -4.81 6.65 -4.63
N PRO A 106 -6.02 6.32 -4.14
CA PRO A 106 -7.13 5.95 -5.02
C PRO A 106 -7.55 7.09 -5.93
N VAL A 107 -7.58 8.31 -5.39
CA VAL A 107 -7.90 9.52 -6.18
C VAL A 107 -6.74 9.86 -7.12
N MET A 108 -5.49 9.75 -6.67
CA MET A 108 -4.32 9.89 -7.56
C MET A 108 -4.37 8.88 -8.71
N THR A 109 -4.84 7.66 -8.46
CA THR A 109 -5.02 6.65 -9.52
C THR A 109 -6.02 7.12 -10.56
N VAL A 110 -7.18 7.65 -10.14
CA VAL A 110 -8.21 8.18 -11.06
C VAL A 110 -7.68 9.35 -11.90
N LEU A 111 -6.88 10.22 -11.31
CA LEU A 111 -6.31 11.39 -12.00
C LEU A 111 -5.17 11.01 -12.97
N ILE A 112 -4.40 9.97 -12.66
CA ILE A 112 -3.21 9.59 -13.43
C ILE A 112 -3.52 8.48 -14.46
N GLU A 113 -4.47 7.58 -14.19
CA GLU A 113 -4.83 6.46 -15.08
C GLU A 113 -5.14 6.89 -16.52
N PRO A 114 -5.80 8.04 -16.80
CA PRO A 114 -6.07 8.51 -18.16
C PRO A 114 -4.82 8.66 -19.03
N TRP A 115 -3.71 9.06 -18.46
CA TRP A 115 -2.43 9.21 -19.19
C TRP A 115 -1.86 7.86 -19.64
N PHE A 116 -2.23 6.77 -18.94
CA PHE A 116 -1.81 5.41 -19.28
C PHE A 116 -2.78 4.67 -20.19
N THR A 117 -4.06 5.02 -20.13
CA THR A 117 -5.14 4.31 -20.83
C THR A 117 -5.71 5.10 -22.02
N GLY A 118 -5.41 6.41 -22.12
CA GLY A 118 -6.02 7.31 -23.10
C GLY A 118 -7.50 7.64 -22.81
N SER A 119 -7.99 7.28 -21.61
CA SER A 119 -9.35 7.65 -21.18
C SER A 119 -9.46 9.16 -20.93
N ARG A 120 -10.69 9.68 -20.80
CA ARG A 120 -10.91 11.10 -20.51
C ARG A 120 -11.14 11.32 -19.02
N LEU A 121 -10.52 12.38 -18.47
CA LEU A 121 -10.87 12.89 -17.15
C LEU A 121 -12.28 13.48 -17.19
N HIS A 122 -13.05 13.20 -16.16
CA HIS A 122 -14.39 13.77 -15.98
C HIS A 122 -14.33 14.87 -14.92
N LEU A 123 -15.27 15.82 -14.97
CA LEU A 123 -15.35 16.90 -13.98
C LEU A 123 -15.46 16.38 -12.54
N ARG A 124 -16.15 15.27 -12.34
CA ARG A 124 -16.24 14.58 -11.02
C ARG A 124 -14.87 14.18 -10.47
N ASP A 125 -13.95 13.72 -11.34
CA ASP A 125 -12.62 13.28 -10.96
C ASP A 125 -11.81 14.46 -10.41
N LEU A 126 -11.99 15.66 -10.99
CA LEU A 126 -11.41 16.90 -10.50
C LEU A 126 -12.02 17.34 -9.17
N VAL A 127 -13.34 17.20 -9.00
CA VAL A 127 -14.02 17.52 -7.73
C VAL A 127 -13.51 16.58 -6.62
N SER A 128 -13.35 15.30 -6.91
CA SER A 128 -12.76 14.34 -5.97
C SER A 128 -11.30 14.69 -5.63
N GLY A 129 -10.51 15.12 -6.62
CA GLY A 129 -9.16 15.62 -6.40
C GLY A 129 -9.12 16.82 -5.44
N LEU A 130 -10.02 17.80 -5.64
CA LEU A 130 -10.15 18.95 -4.75
C LEU A 130 -10.62 18.57 -3.34
N ALA A 131 -11.56 17.64 -3.22
CA ALA A 131 -12.02 17.14 -1.91
C ALA A 131 -10.90 16.48 -1.12
N VAL A 132 -10.07 15.64 -1.78
CA VAL A 132 -8.89 15.02 -1.16
C VAL A 132 -7.86 16.07 -0.77
N LEU A 133 -7.60 17.07 -1.64
CA LEU A 133 -6.68 18.16 -1.32
C LEU A 133 -7.12 18.92 -0.07
N LEU A 134 -8.42 19.26 0.04
CA LEU A 134 -8.98 19.89 1.23
C LEU A 134 -8.82 19.00 2.46
N GLY A 135 -9.10 17.68 2.34
CA GLY A 135 -8.90 16.72 3.41
C GLY A 135 -7.46 16.67 3.91
N VAL A 136 -6.49 16.67 2.99
CA VAL A 136 -5.04 16.69 3.33
C VAL A 136 -4.66 18.03 3.98
N ILE A 137 -5.16 19.16 3.50
CA ILE A 137 -4.91 20.49 4.11
C ILE A 137 -5.40 20.54 5.56
N LEU A 138 -6.55 19.92 5.86
CA LEU A 138 -7.09 19.85 7.22
C LEU A 138 -6.23 18.98 8.17
N LEU A 139 -5.36 18.12 7.65
CA LEU A 139 -4.41 17.37 8.47
C LEU A 139 -3.21 18.22 8.91
N ILE A 140 -2.95 19.34 8.25
CA ILE A 140 -1.79 20.19 8.51
C ILE A 140 -2.11 21.11 9.70
N PRO A 141 -1.47 20.90 10.87
CA PRO A 141 -1.76 21.74 12.04
C PRO A 141 -1.17 23.14 11.86
N GLU A 142 0.03 23.24 11.29
CA GLU A 142 0.74 24.49 11.01
C GLU A 142 1.43 24.35 9.64
N PRO A 143 1.08 25.18 8.63
CA PRO A 143 1.61 25.08 7.28
C PRO A 143 3.04 25.62 7.18
N SER A 144 3.99 24.88 7.73
CA SER A 144 5.42 25.19 7.70
C SER A 144 6.22 23.95 7.32
N LEU A 145 7.15 24.07 6.39
CA LEU A 145 8.08 22.98 6.03
C LEU A 145 9.06 22.66 7.17
N GLY A 146 9.21 23.51 8.16
CA GLY A 146 9.95 23.23 9.40
C GLY A 146 9.16 22.38 10.41
N ASN A 147 7.88 22.05 10.14
CA ASN A 147 7.07 21.22 11.01
C ASN A 147 7.11 19.77 10.49
N ASP A 148 7.56 18.86 11.34
CA ASP A 148 7.69 17.42 11.02
C ASP A 148 6.36 16.80 10.56
N VAL A 149 5.23 17.21 11.14
CA VAL A 149 3.90 16.70 10.75
C VAL A 149 3.57 17.11 9.32
N THR A 150 3.81 18.37 8.95
CA THR A 150 3.62 18.84 7.57
C THR A 150 4.49 18.08 6.59
N LEU A 151 5.78 17.91 6.94
CA LEU A 151 6.71 17.12 6.12
C LEU A 151 6.24 15.66 6.00
N GLY A 152 5.79 15.05 7.10
CA GLY A 152 5.23 13.70 7.11
C GLY A 152 4.03 13.53 6.17
N ILE A 153 3.11 14.53 6.14
CA ILE A 153 1.97 14.53 5.22
C ILE A 153 2.44 14.59 3.76
N LEU A 154 3.38 15.50 3.45
CA LEU A 154 3.91 15.62 2.08
C LEU A 154 4.60 14.33 1.63
N VAL A 155 5.43 13.73 2.48
CA VAL A 155 6.09 12.44 2.22
C VAL A 155 5.06 11.32 2.04
N GLY A 156 3.96 11.33 2.79
CA GLY A 156 2.83 10.40 2.63
C GLY A 156 2.13 10.53 1.28
N VAL A 157 1.94 11.76 0.80
CA VAL A 157 1.38 12.02 -0.55
C VAL A 157 2.36 11.55 -1.64
N VAL A 158 3.67 11.78 -1.48
CA VAL A 158 4.69 11.22 -2.40
C VAL A 158 4.61 9.71 -2.43
N SER A 159 4.47 9.06 -1.26
CA SER A 159 4.24 7.61 -1.16
C SER A 159 3.01 7.15 -1.94
N ALA A 160 1.90 7.91 -1.88
CA ALA A 160 0.67 7.64 -2.63
C ALA A 160 0.88 7.72 -4.16
N ILE A 161 1.62 8.71 -4.64
CA ILE A 161 1.97 8.86 -6.06
C ILE A 161 2.82 7.68 -6.53
N LEU A 162 3.84 7.30 -5.76
CA LEU A 162 4.71 6.16 -6.06
C LEU A 162 3.93 4.85 -6.11
N PHE A 163 3.02 4.64 -5.14
CA PHE A 163 2.16 3.46 -5.12
C PHE A 163 1.20 3.40 -6.31
N THR A 164 0.63 4.54 -6.69
CA THR A 164 -0.20 4.67 -7.89
C THR A 164 0.59 4.32 -9.15
N ALA A 165 1.77 4.91 -9.34
CA ALA A 165 2.64 4.64 -10.46
C ALA A 165 3.02 3.14 -10.54
N ARG A 166 3.41 2.55 -9.41
CA ARG A 166 3.70 1.11 -9.29
C ARG A 166 2.51 0.25 -9.72
N ASN A 167 1.31 0.56 -9.24
CA ASN A 167 0.12 -0.23 -9.54
C ASN A 167 -0.29 -0.14 -11.02
N LEU A 168 -0.25 1.05 -11.62
CA LEU A 168 -0.54 1.25 -13.03
C LEU A 168 0.46 0.55 -13.95
N LEU A 169 1.77 0.65 -13.64
CA LEU A 169 2.83 -0.04 -14.38
C LEU A 169 2.72 -1.56 -14.23
N HIS A 170 2.45 -2.05 -13.01
CA HIS A 170 2.23 -3.47 -12.77
C HIS A 170 1.06 -4.00 -13.58
N LYS A 171 -0.08 -3.31 -13.53
CA LYS A 171 -1.30 -3.68 -14.28
C LYS A 171 -1.03 -3.73 -15.80
N ARG A 172 -0.24 -2.82 -16.31
CA ARG A 172 0.04 -2.73 -17.76
C ARG A 172 1.06 -3.77 -18.25
N TYR A 173 2.08 -4.07 -17.43
CA TYR A 173 3.26 -4.78 -17.94
C TYR A 173 3.60 -6.07 -17.20
N PHE A 174 3.03 -6.33 -16.00
CA PHE A 174 3.51 -7.40 -15.12
C PHE A 174 2.43 -8.38 -14.64
N THR A 175 1.23 -8.35 -15.22
CA THR A 175 0.09 -9.20 -14.84
C THR A 175 0.23 -10.68 -15.22
N ALA A 176 1.21 -11.02 -16.07
CA ALA A 176 1.49 -12.41 -16.46
C ALA A 176 2.05 -13.24 -15.29
N TYR A 177 2.49 -12.59 -14.21
CA TYR A 177 3.13 -13.23 -13.05
C TYR A 177 2.18 -13.30 -11.88
N SER A 178 2.34 -14.35 -11.05
CA SER A 178 1.58 -14.43 -9.79
C SER A 178 1.98 -13.29 -8.85
N GLY A 179 1.07 -12.89 -7.95
CA GLY A 179 1.36 -11.85 -6.95
C GLY A 179 2.57 -12.19 -6.08
N GLN A 180 2.74 -13.46 -5.72
CA GLN A 180 3.88 -13.95 -4.95
C GLN A 180 5.20 -13.78 -5.72
N GLN A 181 5.22 -14.18 -7.00
CA GLN A 181 6.38 -14.04 -7.87
C GLN A 181 6.71 -12.56 -8.13
N ALA A 182 5.69 -11.74 -8.43
CA ALA A 182 5.86 -10.32 -8.65
C ALA A 182 6.40 -9.60 -7.41
N MET A 183 5.88 -9.95 -6.22
CA MET A 183 6.35 -9.38 -4.96
C MET A 183 7.74 -9.86 -4.57
N PHE A 184 8.09 -11.12 -4.86
CA PHE A 184 9.45 -11.60 -4.67
C PHE A 184 10.47 -10.72 -5.41
N TYR A 185 10.24 -10.44 -6.69
CA TYR A 185 11.15 -9.57 -7.46
C TYR A 185 11.19 -8.14 -6.91
N GLN A 186 10.04 -7.59 -6.55
CA GLN A 186 9.98 -6.23 -6.01
C GLN A 186 10.70 -6.10 -4.67
N THR A 187 10.53 -7.08 -3.77
CA THR A 187 11.25 -7.09 -2.48
C THR A 187 12.74 -7.35 -2.66
N ALA A 188 13.13 -8.25 -3.57
CA ALA A 188 14.54 -8.52 -3.86
C ALA A 188 15.24 -7.27 -4.44
N VAL A 189 14.61 -6.57 -5.36
CA VAL A 189 15.13 -5.30 -5.90
C VAL A 189 15.18 -4.23 -4.81
N ALA A 190 14.17 -4.15 -3.95
CA ALA A 190 14.19 -3.20 -2.83
C ALA A 190 15.39 -3.44 -1.91
N VAL A 191 15.73 -4.70 -1.63
CA VAL A 191 16.95 -5.04 -0.87
C VAL A 191 18.20 -4.50 -1.58
N LEU A 192 18.34 -4.76 -2.88
CA LEU A 192 19.51 -4.30 -3.65
C LEU A 192 19.64 -2.78 -3.71
N VAL A 193 18.50 -2.07 -3.81
CA VAL A 193 18.47 -0.60 -3.89
C VAL A 193 18.75 0.04 -2.54
N LEU A 194 18.22 -0.52 -1.45
CA LEU A 194 18.32 0.09 -0.13
C LEU A 194 19.58 -0.33 0.64
N ALA A 195 20.13 -1.53 0.36
CA ALA A 195 21.29 -2.03 1.05
C ALA A 195 22.51 -1.08 1.08
N PRO A 196 22.85 -0.31 0.01
CA PRO A 196 23.98 0.62 0.07
C PRO A 196 23.77 1.82 1.01
N TRP A 197 22.53 2.11 1.43
CA TRP A 197 22.15 3.31 2.16
C TRP A 197 21.79 3.07 3.62
N HIS A 198 21.86 1.80 4.09
CA HIS A 198 21.54 1.50 5.49
C HIS A 198 22.60 2.07 6.43
N SER A 199 22.15 2.44 7.63
CA SER A 199 23.00 2.91 8.71
C SER A 199 23.12 1.90 9.86
N LEU A 200 22.69 0.65 9.63
CA LEU A 200 22.59 -0.39 10.65
C LEU A 200 23.95 -0.96 11.01
N ASP A 201 24.23 -1.05 12.31
CA ASP A 201 25.03 -2.14 12.85
C ASP A 201 24.09 -3.28 13.25
N VAL A 202 24.17 -4.39 12.50
CA VAL A 202 23.29 -5.55 12.71
C VAL A 202 23.50 -6.15 14.10
N GLY A 203 24.69 -5.97 14.69
CA GLY A 203 25.02 -6.45 16.05
C GLY A 203 24.29 -5.70 17.15
N ASP A 204 23.88 -4.46 16.91
CA ASP A 204 23.20 -3.61 17.89
C ASP A 204 21.68 -3.81 17.93
N ILE A 205 21.15 -4.61 17.01
CA ILE A 205 19.70 -4.87 16.97
C ILE A 205 19.29 -5.84 18.07
N SER A 206 18.44 -5.37 19.00
CA SER A 206 17.93 -6.20 20.10
C SER A 206 17.10 -7.40 19.61
N ASN A 207 17.06 -8.47 20.40
CA ASN A 207 16.24 -9.64 20.11
C ASN A 207 14.73 -9.28 19.97
N GLN A 208 14.25 -8.31 20.74
CA GLN A 208 12.88 -7.81 20.64
C GLN A 208 12.65 -7.16 19.28
N THR A 209 13.56 -6.31 18.83
CA THR A 209 13.49 -5.65 17.51
C THR A 209 13.53 -6.67 16.38
N TRP A 210 14.38 -7.72 16.48
CA TRP A 210 14.37 -8.83 15.53
C TRP A 210 13.04 -9.57 15.50
N GLY A 211 12.42 -9.80 16.66
CA GLY A 211 11.07 -10.39 16.75
C GLY A 211 10.02 -9.55 16.03
N LEU A 212 10.05 -8.22 16.20
CA LEU A 212 9.15 -7.29 15.50
C LEU A 212 9.41 -7.25 14.00
N LEU A 213 10.67 -7.28 13.56
CA LEU A 213 11.04 -7.33 12.14
C LEU A 213 10.59 -8.64 11.47
N LEU A 214 10.75 -9.78 12.13
CA LEU A 214 10.23 -11.07 11.64
C LEU A 214 8.71 -11.04 11.53
N LEU A 215 8.03 -10.53 12.55
CA LEU A 215 6.58 -10.36 12.54
C LEU A 215 6.13 -9.45 11.39
N LEU A 216 6.80 -8.30 11.21
CA LEU A 216 6.53 -7.37 10.12
C LEU A 216 6.78 -8.01 8.74
N GLY A 217 7.92 -8.68 8.55
CA GLY A 217 8.29 -9.27 7.25
C GLY A 217 7.39 -10.44 6.85
N ILE A 218 7.04 -11.31 7.80
CA ILE A 218 6.25 -12.53 7.54
C ILE A 218 4.75 -12.22 7.56
N VAL A 219 4.25 -11.72 8.70
CA VAL A 219 2.81 -11.59 8.96
C VAL A 219 2.23 -10.31 8.33
N PHE A 220 2.96 -9.21 8.40
CA PHE A 220 2.48 -7.91 7.92
C PHE A 220 3.02 -7.48 6.54
N THR A 221 3.84 -8.32 5.91
CA THR A 221 4.31 -8.08 4.54
C THR A 221 4.00 -9.27 3.63
N ALA A 222 4.58 -10.45 3.85
CA ALA A 222 4.39 -11.59 2.95
C ALA A 222 2.94 -12.12 2.98
N ALA A 223 2.34 -12.29 4.16
CA ALA A 223 1.00 -12.84 4.32
C ALA A 223 -0.10 -11.96 3.69
N PRO A 224 -0.20 -10.66 3.96
CA PRO A 224 -1.27 -9.84 3.39
C PRO A 224 -1.17 -9.74 1.87
N HIS A 225 0.02 -9.72 1.29
CA HIS A 225 0.16 -9.74 -0.16
C HIS A 225 -0.30 -11.07 -0.78
N ALA A 226 -0.05 -12.20 -0.12
CA ALA A 226 -0.55 -13.50 -0.56
C ALA A 226 -2.08 -13.59 -0.46
N LEU A 227 -2.67 -13.19 0.67
CA LEU A 227 -4.12 -13.18 0.90
C LEU A 227 -4.85 -12.23 -0.07
N PHE A 228 -4.34 -11.02 -0.26
CA PHE A 228 -4.91 -10.04 -1.17
C PHE A 228 -4.93 -10.56 -2.62
N THR A 229 -3.85 -11.19 -3.05
CA THR A 229 -3.77 -11.78 -4.39
C THR A 229 -4.71 -12.97 -4.54
N SER A 230 -4.87 -13.80 -3.49
CA SER A 230 -5.84 -14.90 -3.48
C SER A 230 -7.27 -14.35 -3.58
N ALA A 231 -7.62 -13.34 -2.80
CA ALA A 231 -8.93 -12.72 -2.82
C ALA A 231 -9.34 -12.18 -4.20
N LEU A 232 -8.40 -11.62 -4.97
CA LEU A 232 -8.61 -11.13 -6.33
C LEU A 232 -9.08 -12.21 -7.32
N ARG A 233 -8.89 -13.50 -7.01
CA ARG A 233 -9.38 -14.61 -7.83
C ARG A 233 -10.89 -14.85 -7.66
N TYR A 234 -11.44 -14.45 -6.51
CA TYR A 234 -12.82 -14.71 -6.13
C TYR A 234 -13.71 -13.48 -6.13
N LEU A 235 -13.10 -12.29 -6.04
CA LEU A 235 -13.80 -11.02 -5.89
C LEU A 235 -13.53 -10.08 -7.06
N SER A 236 -14.50 -9.22 -7.34
CA SER A 236 -14.32 -8.14 -8.31
C SER A 236 -13.32 -7.11 -7.78
N ALA A 237 -12.60 -6.43 -8.69
CA ALA A 237 -11.72 -5.33 -8.33
C ALA A 237 -12.45 -4.23 -7.55
N LYS A 238 -13.73 -3.99 -7.84
CA LYS A 238 -14.61 -3.10 -7.08
C LYS A 238 -14.68 -3.48 -5.60
N THR A 239 -15.04 -4.75 -5.31
CA THR A 239 -15.16 -5.24 -3.93
C THR A 239 -13.82 -5.12 -3.21
N VAL A 240 -12.74 -5.46 -3.89
CA VAL A 240 -11.37 -5.36 -3.34
C VAL A 240 -11.01 -3.92 -3.01
N GLY A 241 -11.27 -2.96 -3.92
CA GLY A 241 -11.02 -1.54 -3.69
C GLY A 241 -11.85 -0.97 -2.55
N LEU A 242 -13.15 -1.32 -2.47
CA LEU A 242 -14.03 -0.86 -1.39
C LEU A 242 -13.58 -1.34 -0.01
N VAL A 243 -13.21 -2.62 0.11
CA VAL A 243 -12.73 -3.18 1.38
C VAL A 243 -11.35 -2.61 1.73
N ALA A 244 -10.47 -2.37 0.75
CA ALA A 244 -9.17 -1.76 0.98
C ALA A 244 -9.27 -0.36 1.60
N CYS A 245 -10.33 0.40 1.32
CA CYS A 245 -10.59 1.71 1.96
C CYS A 245 -10.84 1.63 3.49
N LEU A 246 -10.99 0.44 4.07
CA LEU A 246 -11.02 0.26 5.52
C LEU A 246 -9.62 0.27 6.16
N GLN A 247 -8.55 0.19 5.37
CA GLN A 247 -7.18 0.12 5.87
C GLN A 247 -6.78 1.29 6.79
N PRO A 248 -7.05 2.57 6.45
CA PRO A 248 -6.75 3.69 7.34
C PRO A 248 -7.54 3.61 8.66
N PHE A 249 -8.79 3.13 8.60
CA PHE A 249 -9.61 2.95 9.79
C PHE A 249 -8.99 1.90 10.74
N TYR A 250 -8.60 0.74 10.21
CA TYR A 250 -7.93 -0.29 11.00
C TYR A 250 -6.60 0.21 11.58
N GLY A 251 -5.81 0.94 10.77
CA GLY A 251 -4.54 1.51 11.23
C GLY A 251 -4.72 2.53 12.35
N ALA A 252 -5.64 3.47 12.20
CA ALA A 252 -5.95 4.47 13.21
C ALA A 252 -6.49 3.84 14.51
N MET A 253 -7.39 2.86 14.39
CA MET A 253 -7.94 2.12 15.53
C MET A 253 -6.83 1.36 16.29
N LEU A 254 -5.94 0.68 15.56
CA LEU A 254 -4.83 -0.05 16.18
C LEU A 254 -3.80 0.91 16.79
N ALA A 255 -3.54 2.07 16.18
CA ALA A 255 -2.65 3.08 16.74
C ALA A 255 -3.22 3.67 18.05
N TRP A 256 -4.51 3.94 18.09
CA TRP A 256 -5.19 4.36 19.31
C TRP A 256 -5.11 3.30 20.41
N LEU A 257 -5.37 2.03 20.10
CA LEU A 257 -5.39 0.93 21.08
C LEU A 257 -4.00 0.52 21.59
N LEU A 258 -2.97 0.60 20.76
CA LEU A 258 -1.65 0.02 21.04
C LEU A 258 -0.54 1.04 21.23
N LEU A 259 -0.74 2.28 20.77
CA LEU A 259 0.26 3.36 20.82
C LEU A 259 -0.25 4.61 21.56
N ASP A 260 -1.48 4.56 22.12
CA ASP A 260 -2.15 5.70 22.77
C ASP A 260 -2.22 6.96 21.87
N GLU A 261 -2.19 6.80 20.53
CA GLU A 261 -2.34 7.91 19.61
C GLU A 261 -3.79 8.44 19.62
N SER A 262 -3.98 9.70 20.05
CA SER A 262 -5.28 10.36 19.99
C SER A 262 -5.52 11.03 18.64
N LEU A 263 -6.75 10.91 18.14
CA LEU A 263 -7.17 11.60 16.93
C LEU A 263 -7.68 13.00 17.29
N THR A 264 -7.09 14.04 16.69
CA THR A 264 -7.66 15.39 16.77
C THR A 264 -8.94 15.48 15.93
N LEU A 265 -9.80 16.45 16.24
CA LEU A 265 -11.02 16.69 15.46
C LEU A 265 -10.67 17.00 13.98
N ALA A 266 -9.63 17.78 13.74
CA ALA A 266 -9.14 18.10 12.40
C ALA A 266 -8.70 16.83 11.64
N THR A 267 -7.93 15.94 12.29
CA THR A 267 -7.52 14.66 11.72
C THR A 267 -8.73 13.77 11.42
N ALA A 268 -9.74 13.73 12.29
CA ALA A 268 -10.95 12.95 12.07
C ALA A 268 -11.76 13.48 10.88
N ILE A 269 -11.95 14.80 10.76
CA ILE A 269 -12.67 15.42 9.63
C ILE A 269 -11.89 15.24 8.32
N GLY A 270 -10.61 15.61 8.29
CA GLY A 270 -9.75 15.49 7.12
C GLY A 270 -9.64 14.05 6.64
N GLY A 271 -9.42 13.12 7.56
CA GLY A 271 -9.35 11.68 7.28
C GLY A 271 -10.66 11.13 6.73
N THR A 272 -11.81 11.51 7.31
CA THR A 272 -13.14 11.12 6.81
C THR A 272 -13.33 11.62 5.37
N LEU A 273 -12.95 12.85 5.07
CA LEU A 273 -13.08 13.42 3.73
C LEU A 273 -12.22 12.67 2.70
N VAL A 274 -10.96 12.35 3.04
CA VAL A 274 -10.05 11.57 2.16
C VAL A 274 -10.62 10.16 1.93
N VAL A 275 -11.00 9.45 2.99
CA VAL A 275 -11.47 8.05 2.89
C VAL A 275 -12.84 8.00 2.18
N ALA A 276 -13.77 8.91 2.50
CA ALA A 276 -15.07 8.96 1.83
C ALA A 276 -14.92 9.24 0.32
N THR A 277 -14.01 10.16 -0.05
CA THR A 277 -13.72 10.45 -1.46
C THR A 277 -13.07 9.25 -2.16
N ALA A 278 -12.13 8.56 -1.50
CA ALA A 278 -11.51 7.35 -2.02
C ALA A 278 -12.54 6.22 -2.24
N LEU A 279 -13.47 6.03 -1.30
CA LEU A 279 -14.60 5.10 -1.42
C LEU A 279 -15.51 5.46 -2.60
N PHE A 280 -15.85 6.75 -2.73
CA PHE A 280 -16.68 7.25 -3.83
C PHE A 280 -16.03 6.95 -5.18
N GLU A 281 -14.77 7.34 -5.39
CA GLU A 281 -14.04 7.09 -6.64
C GLU A 281 -13.90 5.61 -6.94
N THR A 282 -13.51 4.78 -5.97
CA THR A 282 -13.45 3.32 -6.14
C THR A 282 -14.80 2.75 -6.56
N SER A 283 -15.90 3.29 -6.03
CA SER A 283 -17.26 2.85 -6.40
C SER A 283 -17.66 3.24 -7.83
N GLN A 284 -17.22 4.42 -8.31
CA GLN A 284 -17.57 4.95 -9.64
C GLN A 284 -16.72 4.35 -10.76
N SER A 285 -15.42 4.19 -10.56
CA SER A 285 -14.51 3.60 -11.56
C SER A 285 -15.01 2.25 -12.08
N HIS A 286 -15.79 1.53 -11.28
CA HIS A 286 -16.38 0.25 -11.65
C HIS A 286 -17.68 0.35 -12.44
N LYS A 287 -18.47 1.42 -12.28
CA LYS A 287 -19.68 1.64 -13.10
C LYS A 287 -19.31 1.91 -14.57
N SER A 288 -18.17 2.56 -14.79
CA SER A 288 -17.66 2.87 -16.14
C SER A 288 -17.13 1.65 -16.89
N GLN A 289 -16.71 0.59 -16.20
CA GLN A 289 -16.16 -0.64 -16.80
C GLN A 289 -17.20 -1.76 -16.99
N ALA A 290 -18.42 -1.60 -16.50
CA ALA A 290 -19.49 -2.57 -16.76
C ALA A 290 -19.83 -2.56 -18.26
N PRO A 291 -19.90 -3.73 -18.94
CA PRO A 291 -20.31 -3.79 -20.34
C PRO A 291 -21.68 -3.14 -20.46
N LYS A 292 -21.81 -2.15 -21.35
CA LYS A 292 -23.12 -1.61 -21.73
C LYS A 292 -23.97 -2.80 -22.14
N LYS A 293 -25.01 -3.15 -21.36
CA LYS A 293 -26.05 -4.07 -21.81
C LYS A 293 -26.58 -3.47 -23.11
N ASN A 294 -26.28 -4.13 -24.23
CA ASN A 294 -26.98 -3.86 -25.48
C ASN A 294 -28.46 -4.12 -25.21
N LEU A 295 -29.21 -3.07 -25.00
CA LEU A 295 -30.65 -3.05 -25.14
C LEU A 295 -30.89 -3.10 -26.64
N GLY A 296 -31.00 -4.30 -27.20
CA GLY A 296 -31.57 -4.55 -28.51
C GLY A 296 -33.07 -4.47 -28.46
#